data_9f9487670075d63bb6fc483e4fdc2ea0
#
_entry.id   9f9487670075d63bb6fc483e4fdc2ea0
#
_cell.length_a   1.000
_cell.length_b   1.000
_cell.length_c   1.000
_cell.angle_alpha   90.00
_cell.angle_beta   90.00
_cell.angle_gamma   90.00
#
_symmetry.space_group_name_H-M   'P 1'
#
loop_
_entity.id
_entity.type
_entity.pdbx_description
1 polymer ?
#
loop_
_entity_poly.entity_id
_entity_poly.type
_entity_poly.pdbx_seq_one_letter_code
_entity_poly.pdbx_strand_id
1 'polypeptide(L)'
;GWRITALVIGITVLLLAYPISKLVRAKPENYGLLPDGTTNTASSLTDNLSSDDPTENNESDYTWQQAVRTREFWLISMGHACSSIVIVTLMVHLGTMLTDRGFSLQTVGWVVATQTGVSAIFNLVGGYIGDRVPVRVALFAFSALQSGALVLLLASENLGMVYLFAILFGASFGGRTPLTTSIRGVYFGRKAFASITGMSMIPMNLFLLAAPLFAGIMFDITGSYNIPFGCIAVISFVGATLFLLLGNPRHPDKFSN
;
A
#
# COMPACT_ATOMS: atom_id res chain seq x y z
N GLY A 1 14.30 -17.84 -24.51
CA GLY A 1 14.19 -16.38 -24.66
C GLY A 1 12.97 -15.86 -23.93
N TRP A 2 12.88 -14.56 -23.65
CA TRP A 2 11.83 -13.91 -22.84
C TRP A 2 10.39 -14.24 -23.30
N ARG A 3 10.18 -14.47 -24.62
CA ARG A 3 8.86 -14.84 -25.19
C ARG A 3 8.34 -16.18 -24.64
N ILE A 4 9.19 -17.18 -24.56
CA ILE A 4 8.83 -18.50 -24.01
C ILE A 4 8.57 -18.37 -22.49
N THR A 5 9.38 -17.59 -21.78
CA THR A 5 9.19 -17.33 -20.34
C THR A 5 7.85 -16.65 -20.09
N ALA A 6 7.48 -15.65 -20.87
CA ALA A 6 6.18 -14.97 -20.77
C ALA A 6 4.99 -15.92 -21.00
N LEU A 7 5.10 -16.80 -22.00
CA LEU A 7 4.09 -17.83 -22.29
C LEU A 7 3.95 -18.82 -21.13
N VAL A 8 5.06 -19.32 -20.60
CA VAL A 8 5.08 -20.26 -19.45
C VAL A 8 4.45 -19.61 -18.21
N ILE A 9 4.81 -18.37 -17.91
CA ILE A 9 4.21 -17.62 -16.79
C ILE A 9 2.70 -17.45 -17.01
N GLY A 10 2.27 -17.02 -18.20
CA GLY A 10 0.85 -16.84 -18.53
C GLY A 10 0.04 -18.13 -18.35
N ILE A 11 0.54 -19.25 -18.85
CA ILE A 11 -0.10 -20.58 -18.70
C ILE A 11 -0.15 -20.97 -17.23
N THR A 12 0.95 -20.80 -16.49
CA THR A 12 1.02 -21.13 -15.05
C THR A 12 -0.01 -20.33 -14.25
N VAL A 13 -0.13 -19.02 -14.51
CA VAL A 13 -1.13 -18.16 -13.86
C VAL A 13 -2.54 -18.66 -14.14
N LEU A 14 -2.88 -18.99 -15.39
CA LEU A 14 -4.20 -19.49 -15.76
C LEU A 14 -4.51 -20.82 -15.09
N LEU A 15 -3.54 -21.76 -15.06
CA LEU A 15 -3.70 -23.08 -14.43
C LEU A 15 -3.90 -22.97 -12.92
N LEU A 16 -3.28 -22.02 -12.26
CA LEU A 16 -3.46 -21.77 -10.83
C LEU A 16 -4.71 -20.95 -10.52
N ALA A 17 -5.00 -19.92 -11.28
CA ALA A 17 -6.13 -19.03 -11.04
C ALA A 17 -7.47 -19.75 -11.15
N TYR A 18 -7.63 -20.66 -12.12
CA TYR A 18 -8.89 -21.36 -12.34
C TYR A 18 -9.33 -22.26 -11.14
N PRO A 19 -8.49 -23.18 -10.58
CA PRO A 19 -8.89 -23.92 -9.40
C PRO A 19 -9.05 -23.04 -8.17
N ILE A 20 -8.19 -22.04 -7.98
CA ILE A 20 -8.29 -21.11 -6.85
C ILE A 20 -9.60 -20.31 -6.90
N SER A 21 -10.01 -19.85 -8.07
CA SER A 21 -11.27 -19.10 -8.22
C SER A 21 -12.51 -19.91 -7.82
N LYS A 22 -12.48 -21.21 -7.95
CA LYS A 22 -13.55 -22.11 -7.50
C LYS A 22 -13.54 -22.39 -6.00
N LEU A 23 -12.39 -22.26 -5.35
CA LEU A 23 -12.25 -22.43 -3.90
C LEU A 23 -12.65 -21.16 -3.14
N VAL A 24 -12.46 -19.99 -3.74
CA VAL A 24 -12.83 -18.71 -3.12
C VAL A 24 -14.34 -18.51 -3.21
N ARG A 25 -14.99 -18.40 -2.05
CA ARG A 25 -16.42 -18.16 -1.91
C ARG A 25 -16.68 -16.69 -1.62
N ALA A 26 -17.71 -16.12 -2.26
CA ALA A 26 -17.90 -14.67 -2.28
C ALA A 26 -18.37 -14.08 -0.95
N LYS A 27 -19.20 -14.82 -0.18
CA LYS A 27 -19.78 -14.31 1.08
C LYS A 27 -19.97 -15.45 2.08
N PRO A 28 -19.52 -15.30 3.34
CA PRO A 28 -19.71 -16.31 4.38
C PRO A 28 -21.21 -16.50 4.74
N GLU A 29 -22.02 -15.44 4.61
CA GLU A 29 -23.45 -15.46 4.94
C GLU A 29 -24.23 -16.45 4.07
N ASN A 30 -23.82 -16.67 2.82
CA ASN A 30 -24.44 -17.66 1.91
C ASN A 30 -24.28 -19.13 2.40
N TYR A 31 -23.46 -19.34 3.43
CA TYR A 31 -23.19 -20.65 4.05
C TYR A 31 -23.61 -20.69 5.52
N GLY A 32 -24.39 -19.70 5.99
CA GLY A 32 -24.85 -19.61 7.38
C GLY A 32 -23.73 -19.28 8.38
N LEU A 33 -22.62 -18.72 7.90
CA LEU A 33 -21.50 -18.29 8.72
C LEU A 33 -21.51 -16.76 8.84
N LEU A 34 -21.26 -16.25 10.04
CA LEU A 34 -20.96 -14.84 10.26
C LEU A 34 -19.51 -14.53 9.90
N PRO A 35 -19.14 -13.26 9.65
CA PRO A 35 -17.76 -12.87 9.30
C PRO A 35 -16.70 -13.39 10.26
N ASP A 36 -17.02 -13.56 11.55
CA ASP A 36 -16.12 -14.06 12.60
C ASP A 36 -16.14 -15.60 12.77
N GLY A 37 -16.78 -16.33 11.84
CA GLY A 37 -16.84 -17.79 11.87
C GLY A 37 -17.84 -18.37 12.88
N THR A 38 -18.63 -17.54 13.55
CA THR A 38 -19.72 -17.98 14.43
C THR A 38 -20.92 -18.45 13.60
N THR A 39 -21.62 -19.50 14.04
CA THR A 39 -22.83 -19.97 13.37
C THR A 39 -24.06 -19.21 13.89
N ASN A 40 -25.02 -18.95 13.03
CA ASN A 40 -26.29 -18.27 13.37
C ASN A 40 -27.11 -18.96 14.47
N THR A 41 -26.73 -20.15 14.92
CA THR A 41 -27.43 -20.91 15.95
C THR A 41 -27.34 -20.26 17.34
N ALA A 42 -26.35 -19.39 17.59
CA ALA A 42 -26.22 -18.68 18.87
C ALA A 42 -27.11 -17.41 18.94
N SER A 43 -27.37 -16.76 17.79
CA SER A 43 -28.18 -15.52 17.75
C SER A 43 -29.68 -15.76 17.93
N SER A 44 -30.19 -16.94 17.55
CA SER A 44 -31.63 -17.22 17.66
C SER A 44 -32.15 -17.50 19.09
N LEU A 45 -31.22 -17.68 20.05
CA LEU A 45 -31.59 -17.88 21.47
C LEU A 45 -31.52 -16.60 22.31
N THR A 46 -30.83 -15.55 21.77
CA THR A 46 -30.70 -14.25 22.45
C THR A 46 -31.70 -13.20 21.95
N ASP A 47 -32.26 -13.37 20.75
CA ASP A 47 -33.21 -12.41 20.14
C ASP A 47 -34.57 -12.31 20.85
N ASN A 48 -34.84 -13.19 21.82
CA ASN A 48 -36.11 -13.13 22.59
C ASN A 48 -36.02 -12.41 23.94
N LEU A 49 -34.89 -11.80 24.30
CA LEU A 49 -34.71 -11.21 25.64
C LEU A 49 -34.14 -9.78 25.69
N SER A 50 -33.93 -9.10 24.57
CA SER A 50 -33.53 -7.69 24.62
C SER A 50 -33.85 -6.95 23.31
N SER A 51 -35.15 -6.59 23.18
CA SER A 51 -35.58 -5.45 22.38
C SER A 51 -35.26 -4.19 23.17
N ASP A 52 -34.09 -3.60 22.98
CA ASP A 52 -33.72 -2.20 23.24
C ASP A 52 -32.21 -2.05 23.57
N ASP A 53 -31.31 -2.51 22.70
CA ASP A 53 -29.96 -2.01 22.74
C ASP A 53 -29.50 -1.60 21.33
N PRO A 54 -29.49 -0.29 21.01
CA PRO A 54 -29.04 0.24 19.72
C PRO A 54 -27.54 0.24 19.57
N THR A 55 -26.78 -0.53 20.37
CA THR A 55 -25.31 -0.52 20.37
C THR A 55 -24.65 -1.58 19.51
N GLU A 56 -25.38 -2.34 18.68
CA GLU A 56 -24.75 -3.24 17.71
C GLU A 56 -24.36 -2.49 16.43
N ASN A 57 -23.08 -2.24 16.33
CA ASN A 57 -22.32 -1.98 15.09
C ASN A 57 -22.76 -0.79 14.22
N ASN A 58 -22.84 0.41 14.80
CA ASN A 58 -22.65 1.63 14.03
C ASN A 58 -21.15 1.75 13.65
N GLU A 59 -20.63 0.80 12.85
CA GLU A 59 -19.45 1.06 12.05
C GLU A 59 -19.76 2.31 11.21
N SER A 60 -18.88 3.28 11.25
CA SER A 60 -19.02 4.56 10.55
C SER A 60 -19.00 4.35 9.03
N ASP A 61 -20.14 3.92 8.50
CA ASP A 61 -20.32 3.63 7.10
C ASP A 61 -20.54 4.91 6.30
N TYR A 62 -19.47 5.36 5.66
CA TYR A 62 -19.53 6.49 4.73
C TYR A 62 -20.02 6.06 3.35
N THR A 63 -20.83 6.90 2.71
CA THR A 63 -20.97 6.86 1.25
C THR A 63 -19.70 7.44 0.60
N TRP A 64 -19.42 7.08 -0.67
CA TRP A 64 -18.24 7.60 -1.34
C TRP A 64 -18.28 9.14 -1.50
N GLN A 65 -19.47 9.74 -1.68
CA GLN A 65 -19.64 11.20 -1.77
C GLN A 65 -19.32 11.91 -0.44
N GLN A 66 -19.72 11.31 0.69
CA GLN A 66 -19.37 11.82 2.01
C GLN A 66 -17.87 11.69 2.26
N ALA A 67 -17.28 10.53 1.96
CA ALA A 67 -15.86 10.29 2.16
C ALA A 67 -14.98 11.30 1.42
N VAL A 68 -15.24 11.56 0.14
CA VAL A 68 -14.47 12.52 -0.69
C VAL A 68 -14.52 13.95 -0.14
N ARG A 69 -15.56 14.31 0.62
CA ARG A 69 -15.67 15.63 1.26
C ARG A 69 -14.89 15.76 2.55
N THR A 70 -14.37 14.66 3.10
CA THR A 70 -13.59 14.67 4.34
C THR A 70 -12.13 15.05 4.09
N ARG A 71 -11.52 15.70 5.07
CA ARG A 71 -10.07 15.97 5.09
C ARG A 71 -9.27 14.68 5.15
N GLU A 72 -9.74 13.70 5.90
CA GLU A 72 -9.13 12.40 6.11
C GLU A 72 -8.96 11.63 4.80
N PHE A 73 -9.95 11.69 3.90
CA PHE A 73 -9.87 11.09 2.57
C PHE A 73 -8.68 11.64 1.77
N TRP A 74 -8.51 12.95 1.73
CA TRP A 74 -7.43 13.58 0.98
C TRP A 74 -6.07 13.35 1.62
N LEU A 75 -5.97 13.35 2.96
CA LEU A 75 -4.73 13.03 3.66
C LEU A 75 -4.27 11.59 3.36
N ILE A 76 -5.18 10.61 3.42
CA ILE A 76 -4.89 9.21 3.10
C ILE A 76 -4.51 9.05 1.63
N SER A 77 -5.30 9.66 0.72
CA SER A 77 -5.08 9.55 -0.72
C SER A 77 -3.76 10.16 -1.17
N MET A 78 -3.45 11.37 -0.70
CA MET A 78 -2.21 12.07 -1.02
C MET A 78 -0.99 11.42 -0.35
N GLY A 79 -1.10 11.03 0.92
CA GLY A 79 -0.04 10.28 1.61
C GLY A 79 0.31 8.98 0.89
N HIS A 80 -0.71 8.24 0.43
CA HIS A 80 -0.51 7.05 -0.38
C HIS A 80 0.10 7.35 -1.75
N ALA A 81 -0.39 8.38 -2.44
CA ALA A 81 0.13 8.81 -3.75
C ALA A 81 1.61 9.20 -3.66
N CYS A 82 1.98 10.09 -2.74
CA CYS A 82 3.35 10.54 -2.53
C CYS A 82 4.31 9.39 -2.16
N SER A 83 3.85 8.41 -1.39
CA SER A 83 4.70 7.25 -1.06
C SER A 83 4.81 6.25 -2.22
N SER A 84 3.81 6.18 -3.11
CA SER A 84 3.79 5.20 -4.21
C SER A 84 4.68 5.60 -5.38
N ILE A 85 4.99 6.89 -5.58
CA ILE A 85 5.88 7.36 -6.64
C ILE A 85 7.28 6.75 -6.55
N VAL A 86 7.78 6.50 -5.33
CA VAL A 86 9.10 5.90 -5.11
C VAL A 86 9.18 4.53 -5.78
N ILE A 87 8.14 3.71 -5.62
CA ILE A 87 8.11 2.33 -6.12
C ILE A 87 8.19 2.30 -7.64
N VAL A 88 7.31 3.05 -8.30
CA VAL A 88 7.23 3.05 -9.77
C VAL A 88 8.50 3.66 -10.37
N THR A 89 9.02 4.74 -9.78
CA THR A 89 10.27 5.34 -10.28
C THR A 89 11.46 4.40 -10.13
N LEU A 90 11.55 3.68 -9.00
CA LEU A 90 12.58 2.65 -8.83
C LEU A 90 12.40 1.48 -9.80
N MET A 91 11.17 1.01 -10.03
CA MET A 91 10.92 -0.08 -10.99
C MET A 91 11.41 0.27 -12.40
N VAL A 92 11.29 1.53 -12.81
CA VAL A 92 11.70 1.98 -14.13
C VAL A 92 13.19 2.28 -14.19
N HIS A 93 13.76 2.95 -13.19
CA HIS A 93 15.10 3.54 -13.27
C HIS A 93 16.18 2.86 -12.43
N LEU A 94 15.83 1.95 -11.48
CA LEU A 94 16.83 1.31 -10.62
C LEU A 94 17.85 0.50 -11.41
N GLY A 95 17.40 -0.21 -12.45
CA GLY A 95 18.25 -1.01 -13.30
C GLY A 95 19.32 -0.16 -14.01
N THR A 96 18.89 0.87 -14.71
CA THR A 96 19.77 1.82 -15.42
C THR A 96 20.69 2.53 -14.45
N MET A 97 20.16 3.05 -13.35
CA MET A 97 20.93 3.74 -12.32
C MET A 97 22.09 2.89 -11.76
N LEU A 98 21.84 1.61 -11.48
CA LEU A 98 22.88 0.71 -10.96
C LEU A 98 23.86 0.27 -12.05
N THR A 99 23.41 0.06 -13.29
CA THR A 99 24.33 -0.25 -14.41
C THR A 99 25.21 0.92 -14.78
N ASP A 100 24.74 2.16 -14.74
CA ASP A 100 25.53 3.38 -14.94
C ASP A 100 26.60 3.56 -13.87
N ARG A 101 26.36 3.01 -12.65
CA ARG A 101 27.35 2.94 -11.56
C ARG A 101 28.33 1.77 -11.69
N GLY A 102 28.27 0.99 -12.79
CA GLY A 102 29.16 -0.13 -13.08
C GLY A 102 28.75 -1.48 -12.49
N PHE A 103 27.55 -1.61 -11.89
CA PHE A 103 27.07 -2.89 -11.43
C PHE A 103 26.53 -3.74 -12.58
N SER A 104 26.77 -5.05 -12.53
CA SER A 104 26.27 -5.98 -13.54
C SER A 104 24.73 -6.13 -13.46
N LEU A 105 24.07 -6.44 -14.58
CA LEU A 105 22.64 -6.76 -14.63
C LEU A 105 22.26 -7.92 -13.69
N GLN A 106 23.18 -8.88 -13.50
CA GLN A 106 22.97 -9.96 -12.55
C GLN A 106 22.91 -9.45 -11.10
N THR A 107 23.78 -8.51 -10.74
CA THR A 107 23.77 -7.84 -9.43
C THR A 107 22.48 -7.07 -9.23
N VAL A 108 22.01 -6.31 -10.23
CA VAL A 108 20.72 -5.63 -10.21
C VAL A 108 19.57 -6.62 -9.94
N GLY A 109 19.58 -7.77 -10.62
CA GLY A 109 18.60 -8.83 -10.40
C GLY A 109 18.58 -9.33 -8.95
N TRP A 110 19.75 -9.54 -8.34
CA TRP A 110 19.86 -9.93 -6.94
C TRP A 110 19.38 -8.85 -5.96
N VAL A 111 19.65 -7.58 -6.23
CA VAL A 111 19.14 -6.44 -5.44
C VAL A 111 17.63 -6.40 -5.46
N VAL A 112 17.01 -6.55 -6.65
CA VAL A 112 15.55 -6.60 -6.79
C VAL A 112 14.96 -7.83 -6.10
N ALA A 113 15.61 -8.99 -6.24
CA ALA A 113 15.18 -10.23 -5.56
C ALA A 113 15.22 -10.07 -4.03
N THR A 114 16.28 -9.47 -3.49
CA THR A 114 16.40 -9.17 -2.05
C THR A 114 15.28 -8.24 -1.58
N GLN A 115 15.06 -7.14 -2.29
CA GLN A 115 13.99 -6.19 -1.99
C GLN A 115 12.62 -6.87 -1.97
N THR A 116 12.31 -7.69 -2.97
CA THR A 116 11.02 -8.39 -3.10
C THR A 116 10.87 -9.45 -2.01
N GLY A 117 11.91 -10.23 -1.73
CA GLY A 117 11.91 -11.26 -0.68
C GLY A 117 11.67 -10.64 0.70
N VAL A 118 12.38 -9.58 1.04
CA VAL A 118 12.18 -8.85 2.30
C VAL A 118 10.77 -8.25 2.36
N SER A 119 10.27 -7.69 1.25
CA SER A 119 8.92 -7.15 1.18
C SER A 119 7.84 -8.21 1.47
N ALA A 120 8.01 -9.44 0.97
CA ALA A 120 7.10 -10.53 1.25
C ALA A 120 7.03 -10.86 2.76
N ILE A 121 8.18 -10.90 3.44
CA ILE A 121 8.25 -11.12 4.89
C ILE A 121 7.57 -9.96 5.64
N PHE A 122 7.93 -8.73 5.29
CA PHE A 122 7.42 -7.54 5.97
C PHE A 122 5.95 -7.25 5.69
N ASN A 123 5.36 -7.85 4.66
CA ASN A 123 3.91 -7.80 4.45
C ASN A 123 3.16 -8.45 5.63
N LEU A 124 3.65 -9.58 6.13
CA LEU A 124 3.11 -10.23 7.33
C LEU A 124 3.38 -9.41 8.59
N VAL A 125 4.61 -8.91 8.73
CA VAL A 125 5.02 -8.07 9.87
C VAL A 125 4.19 -6.77 9.92
N GLY A 126 3.94 -6.15 8.76
CA GLY A 126 3.12 -4.94 8.65
C GLY A 126 1.67 -5.17 9.10
N GLY A 127 1.05 -6.29 8.71
CA GLY A 127 -0.25 -6.69 9.23
C GLY A 127 -0.25 -6.82 10.76
N TYR A 128 0.69 -7.59 11.30
CA TYR A 128 0.84 -7.79 12.75
C TYR A 128 1.06 -6.47 13.53
N ILE A 129 1.83 -5.53 12.98
CA ILE A 129 2.04 -4.21 13.58
C ILE A 129 0.74 -3.39 13.52
N GLY A 130 0.02 -3.45 12.39
CA GLY A 130 -1.24 -2.73 12.19
C GLY A 130 -2.33 -3.11 13.18
N ASP A 131 -2.32 -4.35 13.69
CA ASP A 131 -3.25 -4.83 14.70
C ASP A 131 -2.93 -4.32 16.13
N ARG A 132 -1.72 -3.80 16.36
CA ARG A 132 -1.23 -3.39 17.70
C ARG A 132 -0.92 -1.91 17.84
N VAL A 133 -0.62 -1.24 16.75
CA VAL A 133 -0.22 0.17 16.71
C VAL A 133 -1.22 0.95 15.87
N PRO A 134 -1.57 2.19 16.24
CA PRO A 134 -2.44 3.02 15.40
C PRO A 134 -1.95 3.06 13.95
N VAL A 135 -2.79 2.65 13.01
CA VAL A 135 -2.44 2.48 11.58
C VAL A 135 -1.75 3.72 11.00
N ARG A 136 -2.17 4.93 11.43
CA ARG A 136 -1.56 6.21 11.02
C ARG A 136 -0.08 6.31 11.39
N VAL A 137 0.31 5.82 12.60
CA VAL A 137 1.69 5.85 13.08
C VAL A 137 2.54 4.81 12.36
N ALA A 138 2.00 3.61 12.18
CA ALA A 138 2.67 2.55 11.44
C ALA A 138 2.91 2.95 9.95
N LEU A 139 1.91 3.57 9.31
CA LEU A 139 2.05 4.11 7.94
C LEU A 139 3.10 5.20 7.85
N PHE A 140 3.12 6.13 8.82
CA PHE A 140 4.18 7.14 8.89
C PHE A 140 5.56 6.48 8.99
N ALA A 141 5.75 5.55 9.93
CA ALA A 141 7.04 4.91 10.18
C ALA A 141 7.56 4.17 8.93
N PHE A 142 6.72 3.35 8.29
CA PHE A 142 7.11 2.63 7.07
C PHE A 142 7.33 3.58 5.89
N SER A 143 6.51 4.62 5.72
CA SER A 143 6.69 5.59 4.61
C SER A 143 7.92 6.47 4.82
N ALA A 144 8.23 6.87 6.05
CA ALA A 144 9.45 7.60 6.39
C ALA A 144 10.70 6.72 6.18
N LEU A 145 10.64 5.43 6.60
CA LEU A 145 11.70 4.46 6.32
C LEU A 145 11.94 4.29 4.82
N GLN A 146 10.87 4.27 4.01
CA GLN A 146 10.97 4.21 2.56
C GLN A 146 11.72 5.42 1.97
N SER A 147 11.42 6.62 2.46
CA SER A 147 12.12 7.84 2.04
C SER A 147 13.58 7.83 2.46
N GLY A 148 13.88 7.40 3.69
CA GLY A 148 15.24 7.22 4.20
C GLY A 148 16.04 6.18 3.40
N ALA A 149 15.42 5.07 3.01
CA ALA A 149 16.04 4.08 2.16
C ALA A 149 16.43 4.66 0.78
N LEU A 150 15.56 5.51 0.20
CA LEU A 150 15.88 6.17 -1.07
C LEU A 150 17.06 7.13 -0.93
N VAL A 151 17.15 7.89 0.15
CA VAL A 151 18.30 8.75 0.45
C VAL A 151 19.59 7.92 0.60
N LEU A 152 19.50 6.76 1.28
CA LEU A 152 20.63 5.84 1.39
C LEU A 152 21.08 5.32 0.02
N LEU A 153 20.16 5.02 -0.90
CA LEU A 153 20.50 4.63 -2.28
C LEU A 153 21.27 5.73 -3.00
N LEU A 154 20.88 6.99 -2.83
CA LEU A 154 21.57 8.12 -3.44
C LEU A 154 23.00 8.28 -2.90
N ALA A 155 23.19 8.09 -1.60
CA ALA A 155 24.47 8.15 -0.92
C ALA A 155 25.31 6.86 -1.05
N SER A 156 24.79 5.83 -1.76
CA SER A 156 25.47 4.54 -1.81
C SER A 156 26.70 4.58 -2.72
N GLU A 157 27.87 4.27 -2.16
CA GLU A 157 29.16 4.19 -2.85
C GLU A 157 29.62 2.75 -3.13
N ASN A 158 29.03 1.78 -2.44
CA ASN A 158 29.42 0.39 -2.53
C ASN A 158 28.22 -0.56 -2.53
N LEU A 159 28.46 -1.80 -2.93
CA LEU A 159 27.44 -2.84 -3.06
C LEU A 159 26.72 -3.14 -1.72
N GLY A 160 27.43 -3.05 -0.59
CA GLY A 160 26.84 -3.29 0.73
C GLY A 160 25.74 -2.26 1.06
N MET A 161 25.96 -0.99 0.74
CA MET A 161 24.95 0.06 0.92
C MET A 161 23.75 -0.13 -0.03
N VAL A 162 23.96 -0.63 -1.24
CA VAL A 162 22.89 -0.96 -2.19
C VAL A 162 22.03 -2.11 -1.65
N TYR A 163 22.62 -3.14 -1.05
CA TYR A 163 21.85 -4.21 -0.40
C TYR A 163 21.14 -3.73 0.87
N LEU A 164 21.78 -2.86 1.66
CA LEU A 164 21.12 -2.26 2.82
C LEU A 164 19.89 -1.43 2.39
N PHE A 165 20.03 -0.64 1.31
CA PHE A 165 18.87 0.00 0.68
C PHE A 165 17.78 -1.01 0.32
N ALA A 166 18.14 -2.11 -0.37
CA ALA A 166 17.17 -3.12 -0.81
C ALA A 166 16.40 -3.74 0.37
N ILE A 167 17.09 -4.00 1.48
CA ILE A 167 16.46 -4.52 2.71
C ILE A 167 15.52 -3.48 3.33
N LEU A 168 15.99 -2.25 3.55
CA LEU A 168 15.18 -1.20 4.17
C LEU A 168 13.98 -0.81 3.30
N PHE A 169 14.19 -0.72 1.99
CA PHE A 169 13.11 -0.43 1.05
C PHE A 169 12.09 -1.58 0.99
N GLY A 170 12.56 -2.82 0.91
CA GLY A 170 11.70 -4.01 0.94
C GLY A 170 10.86 -4.08 2.22
N ALA A 171 11.49 -3.84 3.39
CA ALA A 171 10.81 -3.80 4.68
C ALA A 171 9.75 -2.71 4.74
N SER A 172 10.08 -1.50 4.28
CA SER A 172 9.16 -0.36 4.28
C SER A 172 7.98 -0.57 3.34
N PHE A 173 8.22 -1.04 2.12
CA PHE A 173 7.18 -1.30 1.14
C PHE A 173 6.26 -2.44 1.57
N GLY A 174 6.83 -3.58 1.99
CA GLY A 174 6.06 -4.72 2.48
C GLY A 174 5.21 -4.35 3.69
N GLY A 175 5.81 -3.71 4.71
CA GLY A 175 5.11 -3.32 5.92
C GLY A 175 3.97 -2.32 5.70
N ARG A 176 4.12 -1.42 4.73
CA ARG A 176 3.11 -0.42 4.39
C ARG A 176 1.91 -1.00 3.62
N THR A 177 2.12 -2.02 2.80
CA THR A 177 1.11 -2.53 1.85
C THR A 177 -0.22 -2.92 2.52
N PRO A 178 -0.30 -3.77 3.54
CA PRO A 178 -1.55 -4.12 4.20
C PRO A 178 -2.19 -2.91 4.90
N LEU A 179 -1.37 -2.02 5.47
CA LEU A 179 -1.84 -0.85 6.20
C LEU A 179 -2.53 0.19 5.31
N THR A 180 -2.04 0.39 4.08
CA THR A 180 -2.67 1.31 3.13
C THR A 180 -4.05 0.86 2.69
N THR A 181 -4.34 -0.43 2.75
CA THR A 181 -5.68 -0.95 2.49
C THR A 181 -6.55 -0.85 3.73
N SER A 182 -6.07 -1.32 4.88
CA SER A 182 -6.84 -1.37 6.12
C SER A 182 -7.24 0.03 6.63
N ILE A 183 -6.41 1.06 6.45
CA ILE A 183 -6.71 2.42 6.92
C ILE A 183 -8.03 2.96 6.34
N ARG A 184 -8.36 2.59 5.09
CA ARG A 184 -9.61 3.02 4.47
C ARG A 184 -10.82 2.38 5.15
N GLY A 185 -10.72 1.10 5.51
CA GLY A 185 -11.75 0.40 6.28
C GLY A 185 -11.95 1.02 7.66
N VAL A 186 -10.84 1.36 8.35
CA VAL A 186 -10.87 1.97 9.69
C VAL A 186 -11.52 3.36 9.69
N TYR A 187 -11.30 4.17 8.64
CA TYR A 187 -11.80 5.55 8.60
C TYR A 187 -13.18 5.69 7.94
N PHE A 188 -13.55 4.81 7.02
CA PHE A 188 -14.75 4.98 6.20
C PHE A 188 -15.73 3.80 6.25
N GLY A 189 -15.41 2.74 7.00
CA GLY A 189 -16.26 1.54 7.10
C GLY A 189 -16.19 0.64 5.86
N ARG A 190 -17.08 -0.35 5.79
CA ARG A 190 -17.05 -1.43 4.80
C ARG A 190 -18.04 -1.27 3.66
N LYS A 191 -19.13 -0.54 3.86
CA LYS A 191 -20.28 -0.46 2.94
C LYS A 191 -19.92 0.04 1.52
N ALA A 192 -19.15 1.13 1.43
CA ALA A 192 -18.72 1.70 0.16
C ALA A 192 -17.20 1.55 -0.08
N PHE A 193 -16.55 0.57 0.57
CA PHE A 193 -15.09 0.40 0.59
C PHE A 193 -14.46 0.38 -0.81
N ALA A 194 -15.03 -0.37 -1.76
CA ALA A 194 -14.51 -0.47 -3.12
C ALA A 194 -14.55 0.87 -3.86
N SER A 195 -15.67 1.60 -3.76
CA SER A 195 -15.83 2.92 -4.40
C SER A 195 -14.89 3.97 -3.79
N ILE A 196 -14.78 4.00 -2.45
CA ILE A 196 -13.88 4.91 -1.74
C ILE A 196 -12.43 4.62 -2.09
N THR A 197 -12.05 3.33 -2.14
CA THR A 197 -10.70 2.92 -2.53
C THR A 197 -10.41 3.32 -3.97
N GLY A 198 -11.33 3.07 -4.91
CA GLY A 198 -11.19 3.45 -6.31
C GLY A 198 -10.97 4.96 -6.49
N MET A 199 -11.80 5.79 -5.85
CA MET A 199 -11.65 7.26 -5.88
C MET A 199 -10.33 7.72 -5.24
N SER A 200 -9.91 7.10 -4.15
CA SER A 200 -8.65 7.39 -3.46
C SER A 200 -7.41 7.03 -4.29
N MET A 201 -7.54 6.14 -5.28
CA MET A 201 -6.44 5.77 -6.17
C MET A 201 -6.26 6.73 -7.36
N ILE A 202 -7.20 7.64 -7.62
CA ILE A 202 -7.07 8.60 -8.74
C ILE A 202 -5.81 9.48 -8.59
N PRO A 203 -5.57 10.20 -7.48
CA PRO A 203 -4.34 10.97 -7.32
C PRO A 203 -3.09 10.10 -7.36
N MET A 204 -3.14 8.89 -6.81
CA MET A 204 -2.02 7.95 -6.89
C MET A 204 -1.66 7.62 -8.35
N ASN A 205 -2.64 7.29 -9.19
CA ASN A 205 -2.39 6.92 -10.58
C ASN A 205 -1.82 8.09 -11.41
N LEU A 206 -2.25 9.33 -11.13
CA LEU A 206 -1.67 10.53 -11.76
C LEU A 206 -0.19 10.70 -11.37
N PHE A 207 0.14 10.50 -10.11
CA PHE A 207 1.52 10.56 -9.64
C PHE A 207 2.38 9.41 -10.16
N LEU A 208 1.83 8.19 -10.26
CA LEU A 208 2.51 7.04 -10.85
C LEU A 208 2.87 7.26 -12.31
N LEU A 209 2.04 7.96 -13.07
CA LEU A 209 2.33 8.33 -14.46
C LEU A 209 3.40 9.44 -14.54
N ALA A 210 3.29 10.45 -13.69
CA ALA A 210 4.15 11.64 -13.76
C ALA A 210 5.57 11.39 -13.23
N ALA A 211 5.74 10.57 -12.17
CA ALA A 211 7.01 10.46 -11.46
C ALA A 211 8.15 9.83 -12.29
N PRO A 212 7.97 8.73 -13.03
CA PRO A 212 9.02 8.19 -13.88
C PRO A 212 9.37 9.15 -15.04
N LEU A 213 8.37 9.81 -15.63
CA LEU A 213 8.59 10.80 -16.68
C LEU A 213 9.42 11.97 -16.16
N PHE A 214 9.07 12.50 -14.99
CA PHE A 214 9.85 13.52 -14.31
C PHE A 214 11.30 13.07 -14.07
N ALA A 215 11.50 11.86 -13.57
CA ALA A 215 12.82 11.33 -13.30
C ALA A 215 13.66 11.16 -14.59
N GLY A 216 13.04 10.69 -15.67
CA GLY A 216 13.69 10.56 -16.98
C GLY A 216 14.09 11.92 -17.57
N ILE A 217 13.16 12.87 -17.64
CA ILE A 217 13.42 14.23 -18.17
C ILE A 217 14.54 14.91 -17.34
N MET A 218 14.49 14.81 -16.02
CA MET A 218 15.52 15.39 -15.16
C MET A 218 16.87 14.71 -15.35
N PHE A 219 16.92 13.41 -15.59
CA PHE A 219 18.14 12.70 -15.92
C PHE A 219 18.71 13.17 -17.28
N ASP A 220 17.87 13.32 -18.30
CA ASP A 220 18.30 13.81 -19.62
C ASP A 220 18.91 15.23 -19.56
N ILE A 221 18.40 16.07 -18.64
CA ILE A 221 18.90 17.44 -18.47
C ILE A 221 20.16 17.49 -17.59
N THR A 222 20.23 16.69 -16.54
CA THR A 222 21.27 16.79 -15.48
C THR A 222 22.35 15.74 -15.59
N GLY A 223 22.15 14.67 -16.34
CA GLY A 223 23.03 13.51 -16.42
C GLY A 223 23.13 12.72 -15.11
N SER A 224 22.20 12.95 -14.15
CA SER A 224 22.27 12.33 -12.83
C SER A 224 20.88 12.03 -12.25
N TYR A 225 20.76 10.91 -11.54
CA TYR A 225 19.57 10.56 -10.77
C TYR A 225 19.49 11.24 -9.40
N ASN A 226 20.53 11.96 -8.95
CA ASN A 226 20.56 12.54 -7.60
C ASN A 226 19.43 13.55 -7.37
N ILE A 227 19.21 14.45 -8.34
CA ILE A 227 18.16 15.48 -8.23
C ILE A 227 16.74 14.86 -8.26
N PRO A 228 16.35 14.08 -9.29
CA PRO A 228 15.00 13.56 -9.36
C PRO A 228 14.66 12.61 -8.20
N PHE A 229 15.57 11.71 -7.83
CA PHE A 229 15.32 10.83 -6.68
C PHE A 229 15.34 11.56 -5.34
N GLY A 230 16.17 12.61 -5.19
CA GLY A 230 16.14 13.49 -4.03
C GLY A 230 14.80 14.20 -3.87
N CYS A 231 14.26 14.77 -4.95
CA CYS A 231 12.92 15.37 -4.96
C CYS A 231 11.84 14.35 -4.59
N ILE A 232 11.91 13.14 -5.16
CA ILE A 232 10.97 12.05 -4.88
C ILE A 232 11.06 11.60 -3.41
N ALA A 233 12.26 11.55 -2.83
CA ALA A 233 12.45 11.23 -1.42
C ALA A 233 11.78 12.28 -0.52
N VAL A 234 11.96 13.57 -0.81
CA VAL A 234 11.31 14.67 -0.08
C VAL A 234 9.79 14.59 -0.20
N ILE A 235 9.26 14.43 -1.42
CA ILE A 235 7.81 14.31 -1.65
C ILE A 235 7.24 13.11 -0.88
N SER A 236 7.93 11.97 -0.91
CA SER A 236 7.52 10.77 -0.19
C SER A 236 7.53 10.99 1.34
N PHE A 237 8.55 11.69 1.87
CA PHE A 237 8.61 12.01 3.29
C PHE A 237 7.50 12.98 3.70
N VAL A 238 7.24 14.02 2.91
CA VAL A 238 6.07 14.91 3.12
C VAL A 238 4.77 14.11 3.09
N GLY A 239 4.61 13.18 2.13
CA GLY A 239 3.48 12.26 2.09
C GLY A 239 3.35 11.40 3.35
N ALA A 240 4.48 10.96 3.92
CA ALA A 240 4.48 10.22 5.19
C ALA A 240 3.93 11.08 6.34
N THR A 241 4.31 12.35 6.44
CA THR A 241 3.82 13.24 7.50
C THR A 241 2.31 13.48 7.45
N LEU A 242 1.70 13.37 6.26
CA LEU A 242 0.24 13.50 6.11
C LEU A 242 -0.52 12.45 6.93
N PHE A 243 0.04 11.25 7.13
CA PHE A 243 -0.58 10.24 7.99
C PHE A 243 -0.60 10.62 9.47
N LEU A 244 0.36 11.41 9.96
CA LEU A 244 0.34 11.92 11.33
C LEU A 244 -0.72 13.00 11.54
N LEU A 245 -1.11 13.71 10.48
CA LEU A 245 -2.15 14.73 10.54
C LEU A 245 -3.57 14.16 10.57
N LEU A 246 -3.72 12.84 10.45
CA LEU A 246 -5.00 12.15 10.57
C LEU A 246 -5.52 12.24 12.01
N GLY A 247 -6.75 12.74 12.15
CA GLY A 247 -7.50 12.72 13.40
C GLY A 247 -7.94 11.29 13.79
N ASN A 248 -8.71 11.18 14.86
CA ASN A 248 -9.41 9.94 15.16
C ASN A 248 -10.54 9.71 14.14
N PRO A 249 -10.85 8.45 13.78
CA PRO A 249 -11.99 8.14 12.92
C PRO A 249 -13.27 8.80 13.48
N ARG A 250 -14.04 9.46 12.61
CA ARG A 250 -15.26 10.19 12.99
C ARG A 250 -16.48 9.50 12.40
N HIS A 251 -17.59 9.54 13.12
CA HIS A 251 -18.90 9.06 12.65
C HIS A 251 -19.47 10.02 11.58
N PRO A 252 -20.15 9.49 10.53
CA PRO A 252 -20.75 10.30 9.46
C PRO A 252 -21.88 11.24 9.93
N ASP A 253 -22.55 10.94 11.05
CA ASP A 253 -23.67 11.73 11.57
C ASP A 253 -23.33 13.18 11.97
N LYS A 254 -22.04 13.53 12.05
CA LYS A 254 -21.61 14.90 12.34
C LYS A 254 -21.62 15.85 11.11
N PHE A 255 -22.00 15.37 9.95
CA PHE A 255 -22.06 16.14 8.70
C PHE A 255 -23.48 16.35 8.17
N SER A 256 -24.53 15.94 8.92
CA SER A 256 -25.92 16.17 8.57
C SER A 256 -26.46 17.47 9.24
N ASN A 257 -25.81 18.60 8.98
CA ASN A 257 -26.35 19.96 9.21
C ASN A 257 -26.02 20.82 8.02
#